data_999f8566c4f17914a65e91ca8f9ac073
#
_entry.id   999f8566c4f17914a65e91ca8f9ac073
#
_cell.length_a   1.000
_cell.length_b   1.000
_cell.length_c   1.000
_cell.angle_alpha   90.00
_cell.angle_beta   90.00
_cell.angle_gamma   90.00
#
_symmetry.space_group_name_H-M   'P 1'
#
loop_
_entity.id
_entity.type
_entity.pdbx_description
1 polymer ?
#
loop_
_entity_poly.entity_id
_entity_poly.type
_entity_poly.pdbx_seq_one_letter_code
_entity_poly.pdbx_strand_id
1 'polypeptide(L)'
;STSTGSITSVQAIYVPADDLTDPAPANTFAHLDSSVVLTRVLVEQGIYPAVDPLDSFSRALQPGIISDEHYQTATRVQEILQRYKDLQDIIAILGIDELSDEDKLVVSRARKVQRFLSQPNFVAEQFTGTPGEYVKIEDTIRGFQEIIDGQHDELPEQAFYMVGTIESAVAKGRRLAGDEGGDQKDERGEDTEIGEDAREPEPAAV
;
A
#
# COMPACT_ATOMS: atom_id res chain seq x y z
N SER A 1 -25.61 -10.44 16.30
CA SER A 1 -25.63 -11.89 15.99
C SER A 1 -26.84 -12.55 16.65
N THR A 2 -27.41 -13.52 15.99
CA THR A 2 -28.48 -14.38 16.52
C THR A 2 -27.90 -15.78 16.82
N SER A 3 -28.71 -16.68 17.42
CA SER A 3 -28.31 -18.08 17.63
C SER A 3 -28.06 -18.85 16.32
N THR A 4 -28.55 -18.34 15.17
CA THR A 4 -28.50 -19.04 13.87
C THR A 4 -27.69 -18.31 12.82
N GLY A 5 -27.20 -17.10 13.08
CA GLY A 5 -26.42 -16.35 12.10
C GLY A 5 -26.00 -14.96 12.55
N SER A 6 -25.23 -14.30 11.69
CA SER A 6 -24.78 -12.92 11.87
C SER A 6 -24.96 -12.12 10.57
N ILE A 7 -25.07 -10.82 10.71
CA ILE A 7 -25.14 -9.87 9.60
C ILE A 7 -23.92 -8.96 9.70
N THR A 8 -23.15 -8.89 8.62
CA THR A 8 -22.08 -7.90 8.45
C THR A 8 -22.56 -6.85 7.46
N SER A 9 -22.46 -5.59 7.82
CA SER A 9 -22.78 -4.47 6.94
C SER A 9 -21.53 -3.65 6.63
N VAL A 10 -21.43 -3.17 5.39
CA VAL A 10 -20.41 -2.21 4.96
C VAL A 10 -21.12 -0.95 4.52
N GLN A 11 -20.75 0.19 5.09
CA GLN A 11 -21.38 1.48 4.84
C GLN A 11 -20.34 2.48 4.35
N ALA A 12 -20.60 3.16 3.25
CA ALA A 12 -19.81 4.30 2.80
C ALA A 12 -20.35 5.58 3.45
N ILE A 13 -19.49 6.31 4.15
CA ILE A 13 -19.83 7.57 4.83
C ILE A 13 -19.03 8.67 4.18
N TYR A 14 -19.73 9.65 3.61
CA TYR A 14 -19.10 10.86 3.10
C TYR A 14 -18.91 11.85 4.24
N VAL A 15 -17.68 12.34 4.42
CA VAL A 15 -17.33 13.31 5.45
C VAL A 15 -17.16 14.68 4.79
N PRO A 16 -18.08 15.65 5.04
CA PRO A 16 -17.97 16.98 4.46
C PRO A 16 -16.69 17.69 4.93
N ALA A 17 -15.98 18.33 3.99
CA ALA A 17 -14.75 19.08 4.25
C ALA A 17 -13.65 18.27 4.97
N ASP A 18 -13.69 16.94 4.89
CA ASP A 18 -12.76 16.03 5.58
C ASP A 18 -12.75 16.20 7.13
N ASP A 19 -13.82 16.79 7.69
CA ASP A 19 -13.96 17.03 9.12
C ASP A 19 -14.63 15.84 9.83
N LEU A 20 -13.83 14.93 10.37
CA LEU A 20 -14.28 13.77 11.14
C LEU A 20 -14.94 14.17 12.47
N THR A 21 -14.77 15.41 12.92
CA THR A 21 -15.33 15.92 14.18
C THR A 21 -16.73 16.51 14.02
N ASP A 22 -17.20 16.67 12.77
CA ASP A 22 -18.59 17.08 12.51
C ASP A 22 -19.55 16.12 13.24
N PRO A 23 -20.61 16.64 13.92
CA PRO A 23 -21.51 15.82 14.72
C PRO A 23 -22.17 14.67 13.99
N ALA A 24 -22.44 14.77 12.70
CA ALA A 24 -23.12 13.73 11.94
C ALA A 24 -22.21 12.50 11.69
N PRO A 25 -21.00 12.63 11.10
CA PRO A 25 -20.06 11.53 10.98
C PRO A 25 -19.60 11.01 12.36
N ALA A 26 -19.30 11.89 13.32
CA ALA A 26 -18.84 11.48 14.66
C ALA A 26 -19.83 10.56 15.37
N ASN A 27 -21.13 10.91 15.34
CA ASN A 27 -22.18 10.04 15.91
C ASN A 27 -22.28 8.71 15.17
N THR A 28 -22.07 8.69 13.85
CA THR A 28 -22.13 7.45 13.07
C THR A 28 -20.97 6.52 13.43
N PHE A 29 -19.74 7.07 13.49
CA PHE A 29 -18.54 6.30 13.83
C PHE A 29 -18.61 5.66 15.22
N ALA A 30 -19.27 6.30 16.19
CA ALA A 30 -19.45 5.76 17.54
C ALA A 30 -20.18 4.42 17.57
N HIS A 31 -20.95 4.10 16.54
CA HIS A 31 -21.75 2.86 16.44
C HIS A 31 -21.11 1.79 15.55
N LEU A 32 -19.96 2.07 14.93
CA LEU A 32 -19.27 1.12 14.06
C LEU A 32 -18.28 0.25 14.85
N ASP A 33 -18.16 -1.01 14.44
CA ASP A 33 -17.15 -1.93 15.01
C ASP A 33 -15.77 -1.72 14.37
N SER A 34 -15.74 -1.18 13.15
CA SER A 34 -14.51 -0.85 12.42
C SER A 34 -14.75 0.32 11.49
N SER A 35 -13.75 1.16 11.33
CA SER A 35 -13.76 2.22 10.31
C SER A 35 -12.46 2.19 9.52
N VAL A 36 -12.58 2.39 8.21
CA VAL A 36 -11.46 2.58 7.28
C VAL A 36 -11.56 4.01 6.76
N VAL A 37 -10.61 4.83 7.14
CA VAL A 37 -10.58 6.26 6.78
C VAL A 37 -9.68 6.46 5.56
N LEU A 38 -10.22 7.07 4.52
CA LEU A 38 -9.50 7.47 3.32
C LEU A 38 -9.17 8.96 3.41
N THR A 39 -7.91 9.33 3.18
CA THR A 39 -7.46 10.73 3.26
C THR A 39 -6.93 11.25 1.94
N ARG A 40 -7.14 12.55 1.66
CA ARG A 40 -6.60 13.21 0.47
C ARG A 40 -5.09 13.40 0.55
N VAL A 41 -4.55 13.57 1.74
CA VAL A 41 -3.11 13.72 1.98
C VAL A 41 -2.33 12.52 1.42
N LEU A 42 -2.82 11.30 1.63
CA LEU A 42 -2.20 10.10 1.08
C LEU A 42 -2.35 10.01 -0.44
N VAL A 43 -3.48 10.48 -0.99
CA VAL A 43 -3.65 10.58 -2.46
C VAL A 43 -2.64 11.54 -3.07
N GLU A 44 -2.42 12.69 -2.46
CA GLU A 44 -1.43 13.69 -2.90
C GLU A 44 0.02 13.14 -2.85
N GLN A 45 0.30 12.23 -1.92
CA GLN A 45 1.56 11.50 -1.81
C GLN A 45 1.67 10.32 -2.78
N GLY A 46 0.60 10.04 -3.56
CA GLY A 46 0.56 8.93 -4.50
C GLY A 46 0.38 7.56 -3.85
N ILE A 47 -0.06 7.49 -2.60
CA ILE A 47 -0.27 6.24 -1.86
C ILE A 47 -1.68 5.73 -2.12
N TYR A 48 -1.78 4.54 -2.69
CA TYR A 48 -3.04 3.87 -3.00
C TYR A 48 -3.00 2.41 -2.54
N PRO A 49 -4.07 1.91 -1.84
CA PRO A 49 -5.25 2.66 -1.40
C PRO A 49 -4.89 3.73 -0.37
N ALA A 50 -5.59 4.86 -0.39
CA ALA A 50 -5.29 6.03 0.46
C ALA A 50 -5.86 5.88 1.88
N VAL A 51 -5.66 4.72 2.48
CA VAL A 51 -6.13 4.39 3.84
C VAL A 51 -5.17 4.95 4.88
N ASP A 52 -5.69 5.77 5.80
CA ASP A 52 -4.91 6.25 6.93
C ASP A 52 -4.94 5.22 8.07
N PRO A 53 -3.81 4.58 8.39
CA PRO A 53 -3.76 3.56 9.44
C PRO A 53 -3.84 4.15 10.86
N LEU A 54 -3.61 5.45 11.04
CA LEU A 54 -3.68 6.12 12.33
C LEU A 54 -5.11 6.55 12.67
N ASP A 55 -5.89 6.97 11.67
CA ASP A 55 -7.28 7.38 11.82
C ASP A 55 -8.27 6.21 11.66
N SER A 56 -7.81 5.09 11.12
CA SER A 56 -8.60 3.86 10.98
C SER A 56 -8.55 3.02 12.25
N PHE A 57 -9.67 2.37 12.59
CA PHE A 57 -9.69 1.48 13.75
C PHE A 57 -10.53 0.22 13.51
N SER A 58 -10.27 -0.81 14.31
CA SER A 58 -11.08 -2.02 14.36
C SER A 58 -11.14 -2.57 15.79
N ARG A 59 -12.34 -2.90 16.26
CA ARG A 59 -12.53 -3.61 17.53
C ARG A 59 -11.98 -5.04 17.52
N ALA A 60 -11.77 -5.61 16.33
CA ALA A 60 -11.15 -6.91 16.18
C ALA A 60 -9.63 -6.88 16.46
N LEU A 61 -8.99 -5.70 16.38
CA LEU A 61 -7.57 -5.52 16.70
C LEU A 61 -7.36 -5.56 18.23
N GLN A 62 -7.53 -6.73 18.81
CA GLN A 62 -7.40 -6.95 20.25
C GLN A 62 -6.74 -8.32 20.54
N PRO A 63 -5.94 -8.42 21.62
CA PRO A 63 -5.39 -9.69 22.07
C PRO A 63 -6.52 -10.72 22.32
N GLY A 64 -6.32 -11.94 21.83
CA GLY A 64 -7.28 -13.03 21.97
C GLY A 64 -8.38 -13.08 20.89
N ILE A 65 -8.54 -12.04 20.06
CA ILE A 65 -9.41 -12.06 18.88
C ILE A 65 -8.58 -12.40 17.62
N ILE A 66 -7.43 -11.78 17.50
CA ILE A 66 -6.44 -12.06 16.44
C ILE A 66 -5.19 -12.69 17.05
N SER A 67 -4.27 -13.19 16.23
CA SER A 67 -2.99 -13.72 16.71
C SER A 67 -2.16 -12.62 17.38
N ASP A 68 -1.36 -13.00 18.38
CA ASP A 68 -0.48 -12.07 19.09
C ASP A 68 0.53 -11.41 18.13
N GLU A 69 1.03 -12.17 17.15
CA GLU A 69 1.92 -11.67 16.11
C GLU A 69 1.26 -10.55 15.29
N HIS A 70 0.01 -10.77 14.82
CA HIS A 70 -0.75 -9.76 14.10
C HIS A 70 -0.95 -8.50 14.95
N TYR A 71 -1.39 -8.67 16.19
CA TYR A 71 -1.62 -7.56 17.11
C TYR A 71 -0.35 -6.74 17.35
N GLN A 72 0.77 -7.41 17.67
CA GLN A 72 2.03 -6.75 17.93
C GLN A 72 2.56 -6.02 16.70
N THR A 73 2.52 -6.66 15.52
CA THR A 73 2.96 -6.05 14.28
C THR A 73 2.14 -4.80 13.94
N ALA A 74 0.81 -4.89 14.02
CA ALA A 74 -0.07 -3.74 13.75
C ALA A 74 0.18 -2.57 14.72
N THR A 75 0.34 -2.87 16.01
CA THR A 75 0.62 -1.86 17.04
C THR A 75 1.97 -1.17 16.76
N ARG A 76 3.03 -1.94 16.47
CA ARG A 76 4.35 -1.39 16.15
C ARG A 76 4.34 -0.55 14.87
N VAL A 77 3.55 -0.94 13.85
CA VAL A 77 3.35 -0.13 12.64
C VAL A 77 2.74 1.23 13.00
N GLN A 78 1.68 1.24 13.81
CA GLN A 78 1.04 2.47 14.25
C GLN A 78 2.00 3.35 15.07
N GLU A 79 2.76 2.77 15.99
CA GLU A 79 3.76 3.49 16.81
C GLU A 79 4.82 4.16 15.95
N ILE A 80 5.39 3.45 14.96
CA ILE A 80 6.41 3.99 14.06
C ILE A 80 5.83 5.12 13.19
N LEU A 81 4.62 4.95 12.66
CA LEU A 81 3.97 5.96 11.85
C LEU A 81 3.59 7.21 12.67
N GLN A 82 3.11 7.00 13.92
CA GLN A 82 2.83 8.12 14.83
C GLN A 82 4.11 8.89 15.17
N ARG A 83 5.19 8.17 15.52
CA ARG A 83 6.49 8.80 15.78
C ARG A 83 6.99 9.60 14.58
N TYR A 84 6.84 9.05 13.37
CA TYR A 84 7.20 9.76 12.15
C TYR A 84 6.37 11.03 11.95
N LYS A 85 5.05 10.97 12.20
CA LYS A 85 4.16 12.13 12.14
C LYS A 85 4.60 13.22 13.12
N ASP A 86 4.97 12.86 14.35
CA ASP A 86 5.45 13.81 15.37
C ASP A 86 6.80 14.45 14.98
N LEU A 87 7.65 13.72 14.24
CA LEU A 87 8.94 14.22 13.76
C LEU A 87 8.85 15.09 12.50
N GLN A 88 7.73 15.01 11.75
CA GLN A 88 7.59 15.74 10.47
C GLN A 88 7.74 17.26 10.62
N ASP A 89 7.18 17.85 11.68
CA ASP A 89 7.30 19.29 11.94
C ASP A 89 8.75 19.68 12.23
N ILE A 90 9.47 18.85 12.98
CA ILE A 90 10.89 19.05 13.30
C ILE A 90 11.72 18.96 12.02
N ILE A 91 11.45 17.94 11.19
CA ILE A 91 12.15 17.75 9.91
C ILE A 91 11.91 18.93 8.96
N ALA A 92 10.68 19.46 8.92
CA ALA A 92 10.32 20.58 8.07
C ALA A 92 11.03 21.89 8.45
N ILE A 93 11.31 22.08 9.74
CA ILE A 93 11.94 23.32 10.26
C ILE A 93 13.48 23.21 10.29
N LEU A 94 14.00 22.09 10.81
CA LEU A 94 15.43 21.94 11.10
C LEU A 94 16.16 21.06 10.09
N GLY A 95 15.43 20.24 9.32
CA GLY A 95 16.00 19.23 8.45
C GLY A 95 16.23 17.88 9.16
N ILE A 96 16.41 16.82 8.36
CA ILE A 96 16.60 15.45 8.85
C ILE A 96 17.95 15.29 9.55
N ASP A 97 18.94 16.09 9.20
CA ASP A 97 20.31 15.99 9.73
C ASP A 97 20.42 16.29 11.22
N GLU A 98 19.52 17.12 11.74
CA GLU A 98 19.43 17.51 13.15
C GLU A 98 18.79 16.44 14.06
N LEU A 99 18.20 15.39 13.46
CA LEU A 99 17.64 14.29 14.22
C LEU A 99 18.73 13.41 14.83
N SER A 100 18.42 12.77 15.97
CA SER A 100 19.25 11.71 16.51
C SER A 100 19.37 10.53 15.54
N ASP A 101 20.44 9.74 15.65
CA ASP A 101 20.61 8.56 14.79
C ASP A 101 19.46 7.56 14.95
N GLU A 102 18.91 7.45 16.16
CA GLU A 102 17.73 6.63 16.43
C GLU A 102 16.50 7.16 15.69
N ASP A 103 16.21 8.46 15.75
CA ASP A 103 15.09 9.06 15.05
C ASP A 103 15.27 9.00 13.52
N LYS A 104 16.49 9.15 13.00
CA LYS A 104 16.79 8.93 11.58
C LYS A 104 16.44 7.53 11.12
N LEU A 105 16.76 6.52 11.93
CA LEU A 105 16.41 5.14 11.65
C LEU A 105 14.90 4.93 11.66
N VAL A 106 14.20 5.47 12.66
CA VAL A 106 12.74 5.44 12.76
C VAL A 106 12.10 6.09 11.52
N VAL A 107 12.56 7.26 11.11
CA VAL A 107 12.07 7.97 9.91
C VAL A 107 12.30 7.14 8.65
N SER A 108 13.48 6.54 8.49
CA SER A 108 13.79 5.68 7.34
C SER A 108 12.84 4.49 7.25
N ARG A 109 12.63 3.76 8.36
CA ARG A 109 11.71 2.62 8.41
C ARG A 109 10.25 3.03 8.25
N ALA A 110 9.83 4.15 8.87
CA ALA A 110 8.48 4.68 8.72
C ALA A 110 8.13 5.01 7.26
N ARG A 111 9.07 5.59 6.51
CA ARG A 111 8.89 5.86 5.08
C ARG A 111 8.75 4.57 4.27
N LYS A 112 9.54 3.53 4.57
CA LYS A 112 9.41 2.21 3.95
C LYS A 112 8.05 1.58 4.27
N VAL A 113 7.63 1.62 5.54
CA VAL A 113 6.30 1.16 5.99
C VAL A 113 5.20 1.92 5.25
N GLN A 114 5.27 3.25 5.16
CA GLN A 114 4.29 4.07 4.45
C GLN A 114 4.22 3.71 2.96
N ARG A 115 5.37 3.47 2.31
CA ARG A 115 5.40 3.01 0.92
C ARG A 115 4.85 1.60 0.76
N PHE A 116 5.13 0.70 1.70
CA PHE A 116 4.63 -0.68 1.66
C PHE A 116 3.12 -0.78 1.94
N LEU A 117 2.49 0.23 2.55
CA LEU A 117 1.04 0.35 2.64
C LEU A 117 0.38 0.60 1.27
N SER A 118 1.14 1.12 0.28
CA SER A 118 0.67 1.20 -1.10
C SER A 118 0.68 -0.18 -1.75
N GLN A 119 -0.43 -0.56 -2.37
CA GLN A 119 -0.58 -1.89 -2.95
C GLN A 119 -1.28 -1.81 -4.31
N PRO A 120 -0.82 -2.58 -5.31
CA PRO A 120 -1.56 -2.73 -6.55
C PRO A 120 -2.94 -3.34 -6.25
N ASN A 121 -4.01 -2.66 -6.62
CA ASN A 121 -5.35 -3.17 -6.42
C ASN A 121 -6.12 -3.26 -7.74
N PHE A 122 -7.01 -4.25 -7.86
CA PHE A 122 -7.74 -4.55 -9.08
C PHE A 122 -8.62 -3.39 -9.55
N VAL A 123 -9.14 -2.56 -8.63
CA VAL A 123 -10.00 -1.43 -8.98
C VAL A 123 -9.21 -0.31 -9.66
N ALA A 124 -7.96 -0.11 -9.24
CA ALA A 124 -7.10 0.94 -9.78
C ALA A 124 -6.31 0.50 -11.02
N GLU A 125 -6.33 -0.76 -11.40
CA GLU A 125 -5.54 -1.33 -12.51
C GLU A 125 -5.69 -0.53 -13.80
N GLN A 126 -6.93 -0.17 -14.17
CA GLN A 126 -7.21 0.61 -15.39
C GLN A 126 -6.62 2.05 -15.36
N PHE A 127 -6.31 2.58 -14.18
CA PHE A 127 -5.75 3.93 -14.02
C PHE A 127 -4.25 3.91 -13.81
N THR A 128 -3.73 2.90 -13.12
CA THR A 128 -2.30 2.78 -12.78
C THR A 128 -1.51 2.02 -13.82
N GLY A 129 -2.18 1.20 -14.65
CA GLY A 129 -1.54 0.28 -15.59
C GLY A 129 -0.80 -0.88 -14.91
N THR A 130 -0.97 -1.04 -13.59
CA THR A 130 -0.34 -2.11 -12.81
C THR A 130 -1.41 -3.13 -12.43
N PRO A 131 -1.25 -4.41 -12.78
CA PRO A 131 -2.18 -5.47 -12.39
C PRO A 131 -2.38 -5.52 -10.88
N GLY A 132 -3.64 -5.73 -10.45
CA GLY A 132 -3.95 -5.89 -9.04
C GLY A 132 -3.34 -7.18 -8.48
N GLU A 133 -2.89 -7.14 -7.23
CA GLU A 133 -2.30 -8.27 -6.53
C GLU A 133 -3.08 -8.57 -5.25
N TYR A 134 -3.39 -9.86 -5.01
CA TYR A 134 -3.99 -10.31 -3.77
C TYR A 134 -2.91 -10.87 -2.85
N VAL A 135 -2.71 -10.21 -1.71
CA VAL A 135 -1.73 -10.63 -0.68
C VAL A 135 -2.46 -11.25 0.50
N LYS A 136 -2.00 -12.41 0.95
CA LYS A 136 -2.54 -13.06 2.14
C LYS A 136 -2.16 -12.28 3.39
N ILE A 137 -3.01 -12.37 4.42
CA ILE A 137 -2.79 -11.65 5.68
C ILE A 137 -1.49 -12.06 6.36
N GLU A 138 -1.13 -13.34 6.30
CA GLU A 138 0.10 -13.87 6.86
C GLU A 138 1.35 -13.25 6.20
N ASP A 139 1.33 -13.11 4.87
CA ASP A 139 2.42 -12.47 4.11
C ASP A 139 2.50 -10.97 4.40
N THR A 140 1.34 -10.33 4.59
CA THR A 140 1.27 -8.92 4.99
C THR A 140 1.90 -8.72 6.37
N ILE A 141 1.52 -9.50 7.38
CA ILE A 141 2.05 -9.41 8.74
C ILE A 141 3.57 -9.62 8.73
N ARG A 142 4.04 -10.69 8.07
CA ARG A 142 5.46 -10.99 7.94
C ARG A 142 6.22 -9.86 7.26
N GLY A 143 5.70 -9.33 6.15
CA GLY A 143 6.37 -8.25 5.42
C GLY A 143 6.54 -6.98 6.27
N PHE A 144 5.52 -6.55 7.00
CA PHE A 144 5.64 -5.41 7.92
C PHE A 144 6.61 -5.70 9.06
N GLN A 145 6.58 -6.91 9.63
CA GLN A 145 7.49 -7.30 10.70
C GLN A 145 8.95 -7.23 10.24
N GLU A 146 9.28 -7.77 9.08
CA GLU A 146 10.64 -7.74 8.52
C GLU A 146 11.13 -6.30 8.29
N ILE A 147 10.26 -5.39 7.83
CA ILE A 147 10.61 -3.97 7.65
C ILE A 147 10.88 -3.29 9.00
N ILE A 148 10.00 -3.50 9.99
CA ILE A 148 10.13 -2.89 11.32
C ILE A 148 11.36 -3.41 12.06
N ASP A 149 11.67 -4.70 11.92
CA ASP A 149 12.86 -5.34 12.51
C ASP A 149 14.15 -4.95 11.79
N GLY A 150 14.07 -4.26 10.65
CA GLY A 150 15.20 -3.71 9.92
C GLY A 150 15.92 -4.70 9.02
N GLN A 151 15.28 -5.83 8.67
CA GLN A 151 15.88 -6.83 7.79
C GLN A 151 16.12 -6.31 6.36
N HIS A 152 15.52 -5.17 6.03
CA HIS A 152 15.58 -4.55 4.71
C HIS A 152 16.03 -3.09 4.78
N ASP A 153 16.84 -2.72 5.79
CA ASP A 153 17.28 -1.32 5.96
C ASP A 153 18.17 -0.85 4.80
N GLU A 154 18.86 -1.76 4.11
CA GLU A 154 19.70 -1.48 2.94
C GLU A 154 18.92 -1.16 1.66
N LEU A 155 17.64 -1.56 1.57
CA LEU A 155 16.85 -1.32 0.37
C LEU A 155 16.33 0.14 0.30
N PRO A 156 16.28 0.74 -0.91
CA PRO A 156 15.74 2.08 -1.07
C PRO A 156 14.22 2.11 -0.84
N GLU A 157 13.66 3.23 -0.37
CA GLU A 157 12.22 3.41 -0.13
C GLU A 157 11.36 3.05 -1.34
N GLN A 158 11.84 3.33 -2.55
CA GLN A 158 11.12 3.07 -3.80
C GLN A 158 10.89 1.58 -4.07
N ALA A 159 11.67 0.70 -3.45
CA ALA A 159 11.48 -0.73 -3.55
C ALA A 159 10.13 -1.19 -2.96
N PHE A 160 9.67 -0.49 -1.92
CA PHE A 160 8.44 -0.82 -1.19
C PHE A 160 7.17 -0.18 -1.77
N TYR A 161 7.30 0.65 -2.80
CA TYR A 161 6.18 1.36 -3.38
C TYR A 161 5.43 0.51 -4.42
N MET A 162 4.10 0.39 -4.29
CA MET A 162 3.22 -0.35 -5.20
C MET A 162 3.74 -1.79 -5.45
N VAL A 163 3.89 -2.53 -4.39
CA VAL A 163 4.27 -3.96 -4.39
C VAL A 163 3.28 -4.74 -3.53
N GLY A 164 3.12 -6.02 -3.79
CA GLY A 164 2.24 -6.88 -3.02
C GLY A 164 2.96 -7.47 -1.81
N THR A 165 3.89 -8.37 -2.03
CA THR A 165 4.61 -9.07 -0.96
C THR A 165 5.98 -8.46 -0.70
N ILE A 166 6.60 -8.85 0.43
CA ILE A 166 7.97 -8.39 0.76
C ILE A 166 9.01 -8.92 -0.24
N GLU A 167 8.79 -10.11 -0.80
CA GLU A 167 9.65 -10.67 -1.84
C GLU A 167 9.63 -9.82 -3.11
N SER A 168 8.46 -9.29 -3.47
CA SER A 168 8.30 -8.36 -4.59
C SER A 168 9.08 -7.06 -4.35
N ALA A 169 9.08 -6.55 -3.11
CA ALA A 169 9.87 -5.39 -2.71
C ALA A 169 11.37 -5.66 -2.82
N VAL A 170 11.85 -6.80 -2.33
CA VAL A 170 13.26 -7.22 -2.41
C VAL A 170 13.70 -7.37 -3.88
N ALA A 171 12.89 -8.03 -4.71
CA ALA A 171 13.18 -8.19 -6.14
C ALA A 171 13.25 -6.83 -6.85
N LYS A 172 12.33 -5.91 -6.52
CA LYS A 172 12.33 -4.55 -7.05
C LYS A 172 13.55 -3.74 -6.57
N GLY A 173 13.93 -3.90 -5.29
CA GLY A 173 15.10 -3.25 -4.72
C GLY A 173 16.40 -3.66 -5.43
N ARG A 174 16.57 -4.96 -5.70
CA ARG A 174 17.73 -5.48 -6.46
C ARG A 174 17.79 -4.90 -7.87
N ARG A 175 16.67 -4.83 -8.57
CA ARG A 175 16.60 -4.19 -9.90
C ARG A 175 16.99 -2.71 -9.86
N LEU A 176 16.54 -1.97 -8.85
CA LEU A 176 16.88 -0.55 -8.67
C LEU A 176 18.36 -0.35 -8.32
N ALA A 177 18.98 -1.31 -7.63
CA ALA A 177 20.41 -1.26 -7.30
C ALA A 177 21.33 -1.61 -8.48
N GLY A 178 20.77 -1.99 -9.65
CA GLY A 178 21.54 -2.37 -10.83
C GLY A 178 22.11 -3.79 -10.76
N ASP A 179 21.60 -4.62 -9.87
CA ASP A 179 21.96 -6.03 -9.73
C ASP A 179 21.15 -6.90 -10.74
N GLU A 180 21.14 -6.49 -12.03
CA GLU A 180 20.56 -7.27 -13.12
C GLU A 180 21.51 -8.39 -13.53
N GLY A 181 21.64 -9.37 -12.65
CA GLY A 181 22.25 -10.66 -12.94
C GLY A 181 21.21 -11.68 -13.39
N GLY A 182 20.90 -11.68 -14.70
CA GLY A 182 20.41 -12.85 -15.44
C GLY A 182 19.01 -13.37 -15.11
N ASP A 183 18.04 -13.03 -15.90
CA ASP A 183 17.14 -13.91 -16.66
C ASP A 183 15.99 -13.07 -17.29
N GLN A 184 16.32 -12.34 -18.34
CA GLN A 184 15.35 -12.02 -19.38
C GLN A 184 15.43 -13.15 -20.42
N LYS A 185 14.62 -14.18 -20.28
CA LYS A 185 14.20 -14.97 -21.43
C LYS A 185 13.28 -14.06 -22.24
N ASP A 186 13.84 -13.57 -23.34
CA ASP A 186 13.11 -12.99 -24.46
C ASP A 186 12.06 -14.00 -24.98
N GLU A 187 10.81 -13.78 -24.61
CA GLU A 187 9.67 -14.24 -25.39
C GLU A 187 9.29 -13.15 -26.40
N ARG A 188 10.17 -12.88 -27.32
CA ARG A 188 9.88 -12.23 -28.59
C ARG A 188 10.46 -13.09 -29.70
N GLY A 189 9.61 -13.86 -30.33
CA GLY A 189 10.04 -14.56 -31.53
C GLY A 189 9.04 -15.60 -32.01
N GLU A 190 7.89 -15.18 -32.48
CA GLU A 190 7.23 -15.86 -33.58
C GLU A 190 6.83 -14.79 -34.60
N ASP A 191 7.75 -14.59 -35.53
CA ASP A 191 7.51 -13.93 -36.79
C ASP A 191 6.44 -14.70 -37.55
N THR A 192 5.27 -14.09 -37.69
CA THR A 192 4.30 -14.53 -38.69
C THR A 192 4.63 -13.80 -39.96
N GLU A 193 5.33 -14.50 -40.86
CA GLU A 193 5.42 -14.14 -42.27
C GLU A 193 4.01 -14.02 -42.85
N ILE A 194 3.57 -12.82 -43.12
CA ILE A 194 2.41 -12.57 -43.99
C ILE A 194 2.94 -12.39 -45.38
N GLY A 195 2.75 -13.45 -46.22
CA GLY A 195 3.04 -13.41 -47.62
C GLY A 195 2.27 -12.33 -48.33
N GLU A 196 3.03 -11.54 -49.11
CA GLU A 196 2.52 -10.71 -50.20
C GLU A 196 1.75 -11.59 -51.20
N ASP A 197 0.45 -11.34 -51.34
CA ASP A 197 -0.21 -11.64 -52.62
C ASP A 197 -1.03 -10.41 -53.04
N ALA A 198 -0.49 -9.74 -54.03
CA ALA A 198 -1.07 -8.61 -54.71
C ALA A 198 -2.26 -9.04 -55.56
N ARG A 199 -3.43 -8.43 -55.35
CA ARG A 199 -4.45 -8.24 -56.38
C ARG A 199 -5.25 -6.97 -56.10
N GLU A 200 -4.98 -5.95 -56.94
CA GLU A 200 -5.86 -4.81 -57.13
C GLU A 200 -7.23 -5.27 -57.66
N PRO A 201 -8.33 -4.68 -57.25
CA PRO A 201 -9.57 -4.66 -58.06
C PRO A 201 -9.74 -3.34 -58.81
N GLU A 202 -9.97 -3.47 -60.11
CA GLU A 202 -10.40 -2.42 -61.04
C GLU A 202 -11.65 -1.67 -60.59
N PRO A 203 -11.79 -0.39 -61.03
CA PRO A 203 -12.97 0.43 -60.76
C PRO A 203 -14.11 0.09 -61.69
N ALA A 204 -15.27 -0.25 -61.15
CA ALA A 204 -16.52 -0.34 -61.92
C ALA A 204 -17.18 1.04 -62.04
N ALA A 205 -17.32 1.46 -63.30
CA ALA A 205 -18.19 2.58 -63.72
C ALA A 205 -19.69 2.20 -63.63
N VAL A 206 -20.49 3.08 -63.12
CA VAL A 206 -21.69 3.74 -63.60
C VAL A 206 -22.30 4.55 -62.44
#